data_0c3b25cefa965ded26160d5f0d86201b
#
_entry.id   0c3b25cefa965ded26160d5f0d86201b
#
_cell.length_a   1.000
_cell.length_b   1.000
_cell.length_c   1.000
_cell.angle_alpha   90.00
_cell.angle_beta   90.00
_cell.angle_gamma   90.00
#
_symmetry.space_group_name_H-M   'P 1'
#
loop_
_entity.id
_entity.type
_entity.pdbx_description
1 polymer ?
#
loop_
_entity_poly.entity_id
_entity_poly.type
_entity_poly.pdbx_seq_one_letter_code
_entity_poly.pdbx_strand_id
1 'polypeptide(L)'
;MEYLRRKLCLLAGSILLTCAAWGQTLPTDSITKDPEAWYIHFKTGKSNLDLDYNGNRGTLQRCIDRVQEIIDKNEYVIDHIRIIGYASPEGPLALNLRLSAARADVLKDYLVAKTGLSSNLFEVVAGGENWNELRVMVEKSNIK
;
A
#
# COMPACT_ATOMS: atom_id res chain seq x y z
N MET A 1 -19.55 -1.83 25.19
CA MET A 1 -18.15 -2.08 24.80
C MET A 1 -17.96 -1.60 23.38
N GLU A 2 -17.31 -0.46 23.20
CA GLU A 2 -16.96 0.02 21.86
C GLU A 2 -15.78 -0.80 21.33
N TYR A 3 -16.05 -1.64 20.33
CA TYR A 3 -15.00 -2.30 19.57
C TYR A 3 -14.27 -1.25 18.72
N LEU A 4 -13.03 -0.98 19.08
CA LEU A 4 -12.15 -0.11 18.33
C LEU A 4 -11.81 -0.79 16.99
N ARG A 5 -12.48 -0.40 15.91
CA ARG A 5 -12.21 -0.89 14.55
C ARG A 5 -10.91 -0.27 14.05
N ARG A 6 -9.85 -1.05 13.98
CA ARG A 6 -8.61 -0.63 13.35
C ARG A 6 -8.58 -1.03 11.87
N LYS A 7 -8.38 -0.04 11.03
CA LYS A 7 -8.19 -0.22 9.58
C LYS A 7 -6.71 -0.46 9.33
N LEU A 8 -6.37 -1.62 8.79
CA LEU A 8 -5.02 -1.94 8.37
C LEU A 8 -4.83 -1.51 6.92
N CYS A 9 -3.97 -0.53 6.68
CA CYS A 9 -3.64 -0.06 5.33
C CYS A 9 -2.35 -0.68 4.83
N LEU A 10 -2.43 -1.44 3.75
CA LEU A 10 -1.29 -1.97 3.03
C LEU A 10 -1.06 -1.16 1.76
N LEU A 11 0.06 -0.50 1.69
CA LEU A 11 0.44 0.32 0.55
C LEU A 11 1.50 -0.40 -0.29
N ALA A 12 1.09 -0.81 -1.48
CA ALA A 12 2.04 -1.25 -2.50
C ALA A 12 2.48 -0.04 -3.33
N GLY A 13 3.53 0.63 -2.91
CA GLY A 13 4.09 1.83 -3.55
C GLY A 13 3.29 3.10 -3.27
N SER A 14 3.59 3.77 -2.20
CA SER A 14 3.28 5.14 -1.73
C SER A 14 1.85 5.71 -1.77
N ILE A 15 1.33 5.93 -0.59
CA ILE A 15 0.56 7.03 0.03
C ILE A 15 -0.89 7.29 -0.35
N LEU A 16 -1.72 7.12 0.68
CA LEU A 16 -2.86 7.85 1.24
C LEU A 16 -3.78 8.72 0.37
N LEU A 17 -5.08 8.56 0.56
CA LEU A 17 -5.95 9.67 0.99
C LEU A 17 -7.27 9.20 1.59
N THR A 18 -7.52 9.60 2.82
CA THR A 18 -8.86 9.61 3.42
C THR A 18 -9.65 10.78 2.84
N CYS A 19 -10.81 10.54 2.27
CA CYS A 19 -11.71 11.60 1.85
C CYS A 19 -12.79 11.80 2.93
N ALA A 20 -12.66 12.89 3.69
CA ALA A 20 -13.80 13.51 4.35
C ALA A 20 -14.17 14.74 3.52
N ALA A 21 -15.38 14.73 2.95
CA ALA A 21 -15.96 15.89 2.29
C ALA A 21 -16.20 16.98 3.34
N TRP A 22 -15.67 18.15 3.07
CA TRP A 22 -16.16 19.52 3.35
C TRP A 22 -15.01 20.46 3.11
N GLY A 23 -15.11 21.17 1.99
CA GLY A 23 -14.30 22.28 1.53
C GLY A 23 -13.23 22.81 2.48
N GLN A 24 -11.99 22.40 2.29
CA GLN A 24 -10.82 23.15 2.72
C GLN A 24 -9.61 22.76 1.89
N THR A 25 -8.82 23.76 1.54
CA THR A 25 -7.52 23.79 0.93
C THR A 25 -6.69 22.55 1.22
N LEU A 26 -6.18 21.93 0.14
CA LEU A 26 -5.16 20.89 0.21
C LEU A 26 -4.04 21.30 1.15
N PRO A 27 -3.75 20.57 2.23
CA PRO A 27 -2.53 20.80 2.96
C PRO A 27 -1.37 20.36 2.08
N THR A 28 -0.66 21.34 1.57
CA THR A 28 0.71 21.18 1.13
C THR A 28 1.47 20.90 2.42
N ASP A 29 1.72 19.63 2.78
CA ASP A 29 2.98 19.33 3.43
C ASP A 29 3.11 17.88 3.88
N SER A 30 4.36 17.44 3.79
CA SER A 30 4.97 16.27 4.39
C SER A 30 4.20 14.96 4.16
N ILE A 31 4.77 14.14 3.32
CA ILE A 31 4.52 12.71 3.30
C ILE A 31 4.97 12.15 4.67
N THR A 32 4.15 12.31 5.67
CA THR A 32 4.27 11.50 6.87
C THR A 32 3.91 10.09 6.44
N LYS A 33 4.91 9.22 6.38
CA LYS A 33 4.64 7.78 6.24
C LYS A 33 3.63 7.41 7.31
N ASP A 34 2.49 6.89 6.89
CA ASP A 34 1.55 6.32 7.82
C ASP A 34 2.31 5.25 8.62
N PRO A 35 2.40 5.37 9.96
CA PRO A 35 3.16 4.45 10.78
C PRO A 35 2.60 3.02 10.73
N GLU A 36 1.38 2.85 10.26
CA GLU A 36 0.73 1.55 10.07
C GLU A 36 0.78 1.07 8.61
N ALA A 37 1.42 1.80 7.70
CA ALA A 37 1.54 1.42 6.30
C ALA A 37 2.76 0.54 6.03
N TRP A 38 2.55 -0.51 5.23
CA TRP A 38 3.59 -1.42 4.79
C TRP A 38 3.92 -1.16 3.33
N TYR A 39 5.20 -0.92 3.02
CA TYR A 39 5.65 -0.57 1.67
C TYR A 39 6.29 -1.77 1.00
N ILE A 40 5.72 -2.19 -0.12
CA ILE A 40 6.22 -3.29 -0.96
C ILE A 40 6.70 -2.73 -2.28
N HIS A 41 7.89 -3.12 -2.69
CA HIS A 41 8.58 -2.57 -3.84
C HIS A 41 8.46 -3.49 -5.05
N PHE A 42 8.25 -2.88 -6.22
CA PHE A 42 8.22 -3.58 -7.50
C PHE A 42 9.32 -3.04 -8.42
N LYS A 43 9.92 -3.91 -9.21
CA LYS A 43 10.84 -3.48 -10.26
C LYS A 43 10.13 -2.62 -11.28
N THR A 44 10.84 -1.65 -11.87
CA THR A 44 10.29 -0.74 -12.90
C THR A 44 9.64 -1.53 -14.03
N GLY A 45 8.42 -1.16 -14.39
CA GLY A 45 7.66 -1.80 -15.45
C GLY A 45 7.19 -3.24 -15.16
N LYS A 46 7.36 -3.74 -13.93
CA LYS A 46 6.95 -5.09 -13.54
C LYS A 46 5.84 -5.06 -12.49
N SER A 47 4.96 -6.06 -12.54
CA SER A 47 3.91 -6.32 -11.53
C SER A 47 4.10 -7.64 -10.79
N ASN A 48 5.09 -8.45 -11.17
CA ASN A 48 5.39 -9.68 -10.42
C ASN A 48 6.02 -9.33 -9.06
N LEU A 49 5.51 -9.94 -8.01
CA LEU A 49 6.03 -9.80 -6.66
C LEU A 49 7.35 -10.59 -6.54
N ASP A 50 8.44 -9.85 -6.33
CA ASP A 50 9.76 -10.42 -6.09
C ASP A 50 10.09 -10.25 -4.60
N LEU A 51 10.12 -11.37 -3.87
CA LEU A 51 10.33 -11.36 -2.43
C LEU A 51 11.75 -10.94 -2.04
N ASP A 52 12.72 -11.14 -2.91
CA ASP A 52 14.12 -10.81 -2.64
C ASP A 52 14.48 -9.38 -3.05
N TYR A 53 13.53 -8.68 -3.69
CA TYR A 53 13.71 -7.31 -4.10
C TYR A 53 13.45 -6.33 -2.94
N ASN A 54 14.43 -5.47 -2.68
CA ASN A 54 14.34 -4.30 -1.79
C ASN A 54 13.70 -4.56 -0.41
N GLY A 55 13.99 -5.73 0.18
CA GLY A 55 13.52 -6.07 1.54
C GLY A 55 12.06 -6.53 1.62
N ASN A 56 11.42 -6.81 0.50
CA ASN A 56 10.02 -7.25 0.45
C ASN A 56 9.72 -8.43 1.36
N ARG A 57 10.57 -9.46 1.36
CA ARG A 57 10.39 -10.66 2.19
C ARG A 57 10.21 -10.30 3.66
N GLY A 58 11.11 -9.49 4.20
CA GLY A 58 11.05 -9.09 5.61
C GLY A 58 9.86 -8.19 5.92
N THR A 59 9.48 -7.30 5.01
CA THR A 59 8.33 -6.43 5.17
C THR A 59 7.02 -7.21 5.14
N LEU A 60 6.86 -8.12 4.17
CA LEU A 60 5.69 -8.99 4.07
C LEU A 60 5.57 -9.93 5.26
N GLN A 61 6.68 -10.48 5.76
CA GLN A 61 6.65 -11.35 6.92
C GLN A 61 6.14 -10.58 8.15
N ARG A 62 6.68 -9.39 8.43
CA ARG A 62 6.18 -8.55 9.54
C ARG A 62 4.70 -8.19 9.40
N CYS A 63 4.24 -7.93 8.18
CA CYS A 63 2.83 -7.68 7.90
C CYS A 63 1.96 -8.90 8.23
N ILE A 64 2.38 -10.08 7.78
CA ILE A 64 1.67 -11.34 8.05
C ILE A 64 1.66 -11.65 9.55
N ASP A 65 2.80 -11.50 10.22
CA ASP A 65 2.92 -11.70 11.67
C ASP A 65 1.99 -10.77 12.44
N ARG A 66 1.89 -9.51 11.99
CA ARG A 66 0.98 -8.54 12.61
C ARG A 66 -0.49 -8.89 12.41
N VAL A 67 -0.86 -9.35 11.22
CA VAL A 67 -2.22 -9.83 10.94
C VAL A 67 -2.53 -11.06 11.82
N GLN A 68 -1.60 -12.00 11.92
CA GLN A 68 -1.77 -13.19 12.74
C GLN A 68 -1.90 -12.85 14.23
N GLU A 69 -1.09 -11.94 14.72
CA GLU A 69 -1.18 -11.44 16.11
C GLU A 69 -2.57 -10.86 16.42
N ILE A 70 -3.15 -10.09 15.49
CA ILE A 70 -4.49 -9.52 15.64
C ILE A 70 -5.55 -10.62 15.73
N ILE A 71 -5.42 -11.64 14.87
CA ILE A 71 -6.34 -12.78 14.84
C ILE A 71 -6.22 -13.59 16.14
N ASP A 72 -5.00 -13.91 16.57
CA ASP A 72 -4.75 -14.77 17.73
C ASP A 72 -5.17 -14.12 19.06
N LYS A 73 -4.96 -12.82 19.20
CA LYS A 73 -5.39 -12.08 20.40
C LYS A 73 -6.89 -11.89 20.50
N ASN A 74 -7.60 -11.96 19.38
CA ASN A 74 -9.05 -11.74 19.31
C ASN A 74 -9.55 -10.47 20.02
N GLU A 75 -8.65 -9.48 20.16
CA GLU A 75 -8.97 -8.18 20.76
C GLU A 75 -9.57 -7.20 19.74
N TYR A 76 -9.29 -7.43 18.47
CA TYR A 76 -9.73 -6.58 17.36
C TYR A 76 -10.29 -7.41 16.22
N VAL A 77 -11.25 -6.84 15.51
CA VAL A 77 -11.77 -7.41 14.27
C VAL A 77 -11.12 -6.66 13.10
N ILE A 78 -10.56 -7.39 12.17
CA ILE A 78 -10.09 -6.82 10.90
C ILE A 78 -11.33 -6.53 10.06
N ASP A 79 -11.65 -5.26 9.91
CA ASP A 79 -12.79 -4.79 9.11
C ASP A 79 -12.45 -4.83 7.62
N HIS A 80 -11.31 -4.25 7.24
CA HIS A 80 -10.77 -4.35 5.89
C HIS A 80 -9.26 -4.09 5.85
N ILE A 81 -8.63 -4.59 4.80
CA ILE A 81 -7.22 -4.36 4.48
C ILE A 81 -7.18 -3.64 3.14
N ARG A 82 -6.66 -2.44 3.12
CA ARG A 82 -6.58 -1.64 1.90
C ARG A 82 -5.21 -1.78 1.24
N ILE A 83 -5.20 -2.16 -0.02
CA ILE A 83 -4.00 -2.29 -0.84
C ILE A 83 -4.06 -1.27 -1.97
N ILE A 84 -3.09 -0.37 -2.03
CA ILE A 84 -3.00 0.64 -3.08
C ILE A 84 -1.75 0.36 -3.91
N GLY A 85 -1.93 0.03 -5.19
CA GLY A 85 -0.83 -0.13 -6.12
C GLY A 85 -0.49 1.19 -6.81
N TYR A 86 0.79 1.44 -7.00
CA TYR A 86 1.28 2.59 -7.75
C TYR A 86 2.30 2.17 -8.81
N ALA A 87 2.44 2.98 -9.85
CA ALA A 87 3.50 2.89 -10.84
C ALA A 87 4.34 4.17 -10.84
N SER A 88 5.58 4.07 -11.32
CA SER A 88 6.40 5.26 -11.58
C SER A 88 5.76 6.10 -12.68
N PRO A 89 5.86 7.46 -12.62
CA PRO A 89 5.22 8.33 -13.62
C PRO A 89 5.88 8.26 -15.01
N GLU A 90 6.74 7.30 -15.24
CA GLU A 90 7.37 7.05 -16.54
C GLU A 90 6.43 6.26 -17.44
N GLY A 91 6.22 6.76 -18.65
CA GLY A 91 5.41 6.09 -19.66
C GLY A 91 3.94 6.52 -19.71
N PRO A 92 3.12 5.86 -20.55
CA PRO A 92 1.72 6.25 -20.77
C PRO A 92 0.86 5.99 -19.51
N LEU A 93 0.02 6.96 -19.16
CA LEU A 93 -0.90 6.88 -18.02
C LEU A 93 -1.75 5.60 -18.01
N ALA A 94 -2.28 5.20 -19.17
CA ALA A 94 -3.09 3.98 -19.27
C ALA A 94 -2.30 2.70 -18.95
N LEU A 95 -1.00 2.67 -19.26
CA LEU A 95 -0.12 1.57 -18.87
C LEU A 95 0.13 1.59 -17.36
N ASN A 96 0.39 2.76 -16.80
CA ASN A 96 0.66 2.93 -15.36
C ASN A 96 -0.56 2.59 -14.51
N LEU A 97 -1.77 2.92 -14.96
CA LEU A 97 -3.01 2.50 -14.30
C LEU A 97 -3.16 0.97 -14.28
N ARG A 98 -2.91 0.29 -15.41
CA ARG A 98 -2.95 -1.18 -15.46
C ARG A 98 -1.86 -1.81 -14.59
N LEU A 99 -0.67 -1.24 -14.61
CA LEU A 99 0.45 -1.73 -13.82
C LEU A 99 0.19 -1.57 -12.31
N SER A 100 -0.37 -0.45 -11.91
CA SER A 100 -0.73 -0.19 -10.51
C SER A 100 -1.83 -1.15 -10.01
N ALA A 101 -2.85 -1.41 -10.82
CA ALA A 101 -3.87 -2.40 -10.50
C ALA A 101 -3.27 -3.81 -10.36
N ALA A 102 -2.48 -4.26 -11.34
CA ALA A 102 -1.85 -5.57 -11.33
C ALA A 102 -0.92 -5.79 -10.11
N ARG A 103 -0.21 -4.75 -9.66
CA ARG A 103 0.61 -4.78 -8.45
C ARG A 103 -0.21 -4.99 -7.19
N ALA A 104 -1.32 -4.27 -7.08
CA ALA A 104 -2.22 -4.40 -5.94
C ALA A 104 -2.90 -5.79 -5.90
N ASP A 105 -3.32 -6.31 -7.05
CA ASP A 105 -3.93 -7.65 -7.17
C ASP A 105 -2.96 -8.76 -6.76
N VAL A 106 -1.74 -8.75 -7.27
CA VAL A 106 -0.71 -9.75 -6.93
C VAL A 106 -0.40 -9.74 -5.44
N LEU A 107 -0.34 -8.56 -4.82
CA LEU A 107 -0.12 -8.44 -3.38
C LEU A 107 -1.31 -8.97 -2.58
N LYS A 108 -2.54 -8.66 -3.01
CA LYS A 108 -3.76 -9.23 -2.43
C LYS A 108 -3.73 -10.75 -2.46
N ASP A 109 -3.47 -11.34 -3.62
CA ASP A 109 -3.45 -12.80 -3.79
C ASP A 109 -2.41 -13.45 -2.88
N TYR A 110 -1.23 -12.84 -2.79
CA TYR A 110 -0.18 -13.32 -1.88
C TYR A 110 -0.61 -13.28 -0.41
N LEU A 111 -1.21 -12.19 0.03
CA LEU A 111 -1.65 -12.03 1.42
C LEU A 111 -2.83 -12.93 1.76
N VAL A 112 -3.81 -13.09 0.88
CA VAL A 112 -4.91 -14.06 1.03
C VAL A 112 -4.35 -15.47 1.23
N ALA A 113 -3.40 -15.88 0.37
CA ALA A 113 -2.78 -17.19 0.46
C ALA A 113 -1.97 -17.42 1.75
N LYS A 114 -1.35 -16.36 2.30
CA LYS A 114 -0.49 -16.45 3.49
C LYS A 114 -1.24 -16.29 4.80
N THR A 115 -2.28 -15.48 4.83
CA THR A 115 -3.03 -15.19 6.08
C THR A 115 -4.28 -16.07 6.24
N GLY A 116 -4.78 -16.64 5.15
CA GLY A 116 -6.05 -17.37 5.15
C GLY A 116 -7.30 -16.48 5.33
N LEU A 117 -7.12 -15.15 5.31
CA LEU A 117 -8.23 -14.22 5.39
C LEU A 117 -9.10 -14.28 4.14
N SER A 118 -10.40 -14.01 4.30
CA SER A 118 -11.31 -13.90 3.16
C SER A 118 -10.88 -12.77 2.22
N SER A 119 -10.88 -13.04 0.90
CA SER A 119 -10.55 -12.02 -0.11
C SER A 119 -11.46 -10.79 -0.06
N ASN A 120 -12.66 -10.92 0.50
CA ASN A 120 -13.61 -9.83 0.66
C ASN A 120 -13.16 -8.76 1.66
N LEU A 121 -12.22 -9.10 2.53
CA LEU A 121 -11.62 -8.14 3.47
C LEU A 121 -10.59 -7.23 2.80
N PHE A 122 -10.19 -7.55 1.57
CA PHE A 122 -9.17 -6.78 0.85
C PHE A 122 -9.80 -5.81 -0.14
N GLU A 123 -9.59 -4.52 0.11
CA GLU A 123 -9.91 -3.44 -0.82
C GLU A 123 -8.70 -3.15 -1.70
N VAL A 124 -8.82 -3.32 -3.01
CA VAL A 124 -7.75 -3.08 -3.99
C VAL A 124 -8.01 -1.76 -4.71
N VAL A 125 -7.00 -0.91 -4.74
CA VAL A 125 -7.05 0.40 -5.40
C VAL A 125 -5.91 0.56 -6.38
N ALA A 126 -6.23 0.89 -7.63
CA ALA A 126 -5.25 1.33 -8.60
C ALA A 126 -4.93 2.81 -8.37
N GLY A 127 -3.84 3.09 -7.69
CA GLY A 127 -3.41 4.46 -7.37
C GLY A 127 -2.78 5.21 -8.55
N GLY A 128 -2.49 4.51 -9.66
CA GLY A 128 -1.90 5.09 -10.85
C GLY A 128 -0.45 5.51 -10.67
N GLU A 129 -0.13 6.77 -10.95
CA GLU A 129 1.23 7.31 -10.92
C GLU A 129 1.60 7.91 -9.56
N ASN A 130 2.81 7.60 -9.10
CA ASN A 130 3.31 8.10 -7.83
C ASN A 130 4.20 9.36 -8.01
N TRP A 131 3.58 10.46 -8.33
CA TRP A 131 4.28 11.75 -8.46
C TRP A 131 4.90 12.26 -7.15
N ASN A 132 4.31 11.93 -6.03
CA ASN A 132 4.82 12.36 -4.73
C ASN A 132 6.16 11.69 -4.39
N GLU A 133 6.30 10.39 -4.65
CA GLU A 133 7.56 9.68 -4.43
C GLU A 133 8.66 10.21 -5.35
N LEU A 134 8.33 10.45 -6.62
CA LEU A 134 9.27 11.03 -7.57
C LEU A 134 9.76 12.41 -7.08
N ARG A 135 8.87 13.27 -6.63
CA ARG A 135 9.23 14.58 -6.07
C ARG A 135 10.21 14.43 -4.91
N VAL A 136 9.92 13.57 -3.95
CA VAL A 136 10.80 13.31 -2.80
C VAL A 136 12.16 12.77 -3.22
N MET A 137 12.21 11.88 -4.21
CA MET A 137 13.46 11.36 -4.75
C MET A 137 14.30 12.46 -5.40
N VAL A 138 13.68 13.33 -6.19
CA VAL A 138 14.36 14.48 -6.82
C VAL A 138 14.89 15.47 -5.78
N GLU A 139 14.09 15.81 -4.77
CA GLU A 139 14.52 16.68 -3.68
C GLU A 139 15.72 16.12 -2.90
N LYS A 140 15.72 14.81 -2.65
CA LYS A 140 16.83 14.12 -1.97
C LYS A 140 18.08 13.94 -2.83
N SER A 141 17.94 13.94 -4.16
CA SER A 141 19.06 13.72 -5.07
C SER A 141 19.96 14.95 -5.27
N ASN A 142 19.61 16.12 -4.71
CA ASN A 142 20.37 17.37 -4.89
C ASN A 142 20.67 17.73 -6.35
N ILE A 143 19.90 17.26 -7.30
CA ILE A 143 20.01 17.68 -8.70
C ILE A 143 19.56 19.14 -8.78
N LYS A 144 20.53 20.01 -9.03
CA LYS A 144 20.29 21.44 -9.29
C LYS A 144 20.07 21.67 -10.78
#